data_07864af830f337b4500cad1a0ad617be
#
_entry.id   07864af830f337b4500cad1a0ad617be
#
_cell.length_a   1.000
_cell.length_b   1.000
_cell.length_c   1.000
_cell.angle_alpha   90.00
_cell.angle_beta   90.00
_cell.angle_gamma   90.00
#
_symmetry.space_group_name_H-M   'P 1'
#
loop_
_entity.id
_entity.type
_entity.pdbx_description
1 polymer ?
#
loop_
_entity_poly.entity_id
_entity_poly.type
_entity_poly.pdbx_seq_one_letter_code
_entity_poly.pdbx_strand_id
1 'polypeptide(L)'
;INDFIKNNYPSISKGQMLDFKYPQNFKGWDDKYEQLLQYEGFARALISTRKNHINLDLENKFINDSNIPLYTIWGDSDSAVVYNNFKNKLNKLMPRRIEYFISNSGHLPNMENSVEFEDILYNKILKEN
;
A
#
# COMPACT_ATOMS: atom_id res chain seq x y z
N ILE A 1 21.70 -2.29 -16.25
CA ILE A 1 20.71 -2.38 -15.15
C ILE A 1 19.35 -1.83 -15.62
N ASN A 2 19.32 -0.60 -16.23
CA ASN A 2 18.07 -0.02 -16.73
C ASN A 2 17.38 -0.92 -17.78
N ASP A 3 18.13 -1.47 -18.73
CA ASP A 3 17.60 -2.35 -19.76
C ASP A 3 17.07 -3.66 -19.16
N PHE A 4 17.74 -4.20 -18.16
CA PHE A 4 17.24 -5.36 -17.42
C PHE A 4 15.87 -5.09 -16.77
N ILE A 5 15.72 -3.93 -16.12
CA ILE A 5 14.43 -3.55 -15.50
C ILE A 5 13.35 -3.36 -16.57
N LYS A 6 13.67 -2.66 -17.68
CA LYS A 6 12.73 -2.43 -18.78
C LYS A 6 12.25 -3.73 -19.42
N ASN A 7 13.14 -4.70 -19.60
CA ASN A 7 12.79 -6.01 -20.13
C ASN A 7 11.86 -6.83 -19.21
N ASN A 8 11.75 -6.43 -17.92
CA ASN A 8 10.85 -7.05 -16.96
C ASN A 8 9.54 -6.28 -16.75
N TYR A 9 9.31 -5.15 -17.44
CA TYR A 9 8.09 -4.36 -17.28
C TYR A 9 6.80 -5.18 -17.47
N PRO A 10 6.66 -6.05 -18.47
CA PRO A 10 5.45 -6.88 -18.61
C PRO A 10 5.21 -7.80 -17.41
N SER A 11 6.26 -8.31 -16.80
CA SER A 11 6.14 -9.14 -15.59
C SER A 11 5.81 -8.30 -14.36
N ILE A 12 6.38 -7.10 -14.26
CA ILE A 12 6.12 -6.16 -13.15
C ILE A 12 4.67 -5.69 -13.19
N SER A 13 4.16 -5.31 -14.38
CA SER A 13 2.78 -4.84 -14.54
C SER A 13 1.77 -5.94 -14.24
N LYS A 14 1.99 -7.16 -14.76
CA LYS A 14 1.15 -8.32 -14.43
C LYS A 14 1.16 -8.65 -12.92
N GLY A 15 2.30 -8.48 -12.27
CA GLY A 15 2.45 -8.68 -10.82
C GLY A 15 1.52 -7.78 -9.99
N GLN A 16 1.17 -6.59 -10.51
CA GLN A 16 0.25 -5.67 -9.83
C GLN A 16 -1.18 -6.22 -9.71
N MET A 17 -1.57 -7.18 -10.55
CA MET A 17 -2.87 -7.83 -10.45
C MET A 17 -3.01 -8.69 -9.18
N LEU A 18 -1.89 -9.15 -8.61
CA LEU A 18 -1.86 -9.91 -7.36
C LEU A 18 -2.17 -9.07 -6.12
N ASP A 19 -2.16 -7.74 -6.25
CA ASP A 19 -2.51 -6.81 -5.18
C ASP A 19 -4.02 -6.82 -4.90
N PHE A 20 -4.83 -7.24 -5.89
CA PHE A 20 -6.28 -7.34 -5.73
C PHE A 20 -6.71 -8.70 -5.18
N LYS A 21 -7.70 -8.71 -4.30
CA LYS A 21 -8.40 -9.95 -3.89
C LYS A 21 -9.14 -10.58 -5.06
N TYR A 22 -9.78 -9.76 -5.89
CA TYR A 22 -10.55 -10.17 -7.06
C TYR A 22 -10.02 -9.51 -8.34
N PRO A 23 -8.85 -9.93 -8.86
CA PRO A 23 -8.21 -9.29 -9.99
C PRO A 23 -9.08 -9.23 -11.25
N GLN A 24 -10.00 -10.18 -11.41
CA GLN A 24 -10.94 -10.20 -12.54
C GLN A 24 -11.85 -8.98 -12.62
N ASN A 25 -12.05 -8.25 -11.50
CA ASN A 25 -12.84 -7.01 -11.47
C ASN A 25 -12.05 -5.79 -11.95
N PHE A 26 -10.73 -5.92 -12.11
CA PHE A 26 -9.82 -4.83 -12.46
C PHE A 26 -9.06 -5.11 -13.76
N LYS A 27 -9.74 -5.72 -14.75
CA LYS A 27 -9.17 -6.00 -16.06
C LYS A 27 -8.60 -4.74 -16.71
N GLY A 28 -7.37 -4.84 -17.23
CA GLY A 28 -6.67 -3.72 -17.85
C GLY A 28 -5.91 -2.82 -16.88
N TRP A 29 -5.90 -3.16 -15.58
CA TRP A 29 -5.07 -2.44 -14.59
C TRP A 29 -3.57 -2.64 -14.88
N ASP A 30 -3.16 -3.84 -15.22
CA ASP A 30 -1.81 -4.17 -15.64
C ASP A 30 -1.38 -3.36 -16.87
N ASP A 31 -2.24 -3.19 -17.88
CA ASP A 31 -1.94 -2.37 -19.05
C ASP A 31 -1.77 -0.88 -18.68
N LYS A 32 -2.62 -0.37 -17.80
CA LYS A 32 -2.47 1.01 -17.28
C LYS A 32 -1.18 1.20 -16.49
N TYR A 33 -0.84 0.22 -15.66
CA TYR A 33 0.39 0.27 -14.89
C TYR A 33 1.61 0.19 -15.81
N GLU A 34 1.59 -0.64 -16.85
CA GLU A 34 2.67 -0.73 -17.84
C GLU A 34 2.92 0.60 -18.55
N GLN A 35 1.89 1.40 -18.81
CA GLN A 35 2.05 2.75 -19.36
C GLN A 35 2.86 3.65 -18.42
N LEU A 36 2.67 3.55 -17.11
CA LEU A 36 3.43 4.33 -16.13
C LEU A 36 4.92 3.92 -16.11
N LEU A 37 5.21 2.65 -16.37
CA LEU A 37 6.58 2.15 -16.42
C LEU A 37 7.39 2.75 -17.59
N GLN A 38 6.72 3.28 -18.62
CA GLN A 38 7.35 3.90 -19.77
C GLN A 38 7.85 5.33 -19.51
N TYR A 39 7.45 5.96 -18.40
CA TYR A 39 7.96 7.30 -18.07
C TYR A 39 9.48 7.31 -17.91
N GLU A 40 10.11 8.35 -18.46
CA GLU A 40 11.55 8.55 -18.34
C GLU A 40 11.95 8.60 -16.84
N GLY A 41 12.99 7.84 -16.51
CA GLY A 41 13.51 7.79 -15.15
C GLY A 41 12.79 6.78 -14.22
N PHE A 42 11.67 6.16 -14.62
CA PHE A 42 10.95 5.22 -13.76
C PHE A 42 11.84 4.05 -13.28
N ALA A 43 12.54 3.38 -14.21
CA ALA A 43 13.47 2.29 -13.87
C ALA A 43 14.58 2.75 -12.91
N ARG A 44 15.10 3.96 -13.12
CA ARG A 44 16.12 4.57 -12.22
C ARG A 44 15.56 4.83 -10.83
N ALA A 45 14.34 5.38 -10.75
CA ALA A 45 13.67 5.63 -9.47
C ALA A 45 13.43 4.33 -8.71
N LEU A 46 12.93 3.28 -9.37
CA LEU A 46 12.70 1.97 -8.77
C LEU A 46 13.98 1.35 -8.19
N ILE A 47 15.09 1.42 -8.94
CA ILE A 47 16.40 0.93 -8.47
C ILE A 47 16.89 1.76 -7.29
N SER A 48 16.79 3.09 -7.39
CA SER A 48 17.23 4.01 -6.34
C SER A 48 16.46 3.76 -5.03
N THR A 49 15.16 3.62 -5.10
CA THR A 49 14.30 3.32 -3.93
C THR A 49 14.73 2.03 -3.24
N ARG A 50 14.99 0.97 -4.02
CA ARG A 50 15.45 -0.31 -3.46
C ARG A 50 16.83 -0.24 -2.82
N LYS A 51 17.76 0.51 -3.44
CA LYS A 51 19.15 0.65 -2.95
C LYS A 51 19.26 1.53 -1.71
N ASN A 52 18.41 2.54 -1.62
CA ASN A 52 18.46 3.56 -0.58
C ASN A 52 17.31 3.41 0.43
N HIS A 53 16.74 2.19 0.52
CA HIS A 53 15.72 1.91 1.53
C HIS A 53 16.28 2.13 2.93
N ILE A 54 15.58 2.93 3.72
CA ILE A 54 15.89 3.20 5.11
C ILE A 54 14.84 2.60 6.04
N ASN A 55 15.25 2.25 7.24
CA ASN A 55 14.34 1.84 8.29
C ASN A 55 13.68 3.08 8.91
N LEU A 56 12.36 3.13 8.91
CA LEU A 56 11.54 4.23 9.45
C LEU A 56 10.97 3.93 10.85
N ASP A 57 11.56 3.00 11.60
CA ASP A 57 11.04 2.60 12.91
C ASP A 57 11.09 3.76 13.93
N LEU A 58 12.13 4.60 13.86
CA LEU A 58 12.27 5.77 14.73
C LEU A 58 11.23 6.85 14.40
N GLU A 59 11.00 7.10 13.12
CA GLU A 59 10.00 8.04 12.64
C GLU A 59 8.58 7.59 13.01
N ASN A 60 8.28 6.32 12.83
CA ASN A 60 7.00 5.73 13.25
C ASN A 60 6.78 5.87 14.76
N LYS A 61 7.81 5.61 15.56
CA LYS A 61 7.74 5.80 17.00
C LYS A 61 7.56 7.27 17.36
N PHE A 62 8.28 8.18 16.71
CA PHE A 62 8.15 9.62 16.93
C PHE A 62 6.71 10.11 16.65
N ILE A 63 6.12 9.67 15.54
CA ILE A 63 4.72 9.99 15.21
C ILE A 63 3.78 9.43 16.29
N ASN A 64 3.99 8.19 16.72
CA ASN A 64 3.18 7.59 17.79
C ASN A 64 3.29 8.37 19.11
N ASP A 65 4.47 8.85 19.45
CA ASP A 65 4.72 9.57 20.71
C ASP A 65 4.27 11.05 20.62
N SER A 66 3.94 11.53 19.43
CA SER A 66 3.35 12.85 19.21
C SER A 66 1.85 12.86 19.53
N ASN A 67 1.24 14.06 19.51
CA ASN A 67 -0.22 14.22 19.65
C ASN A 67 -0.97 14.10 18.30
N ILE A 68 -0.29 13.71 17.23
CA ILE A 68 -0.90 13.54 15.90
C ILE A 68 -1.79 12.28 15.93
N PRO A 69 -3.05 12.36 15.52
CA PRO A 69 -3.90 11.18 15.34
C PRO A 69 -3.28 10.21 14.32
N LEU A 70 -3.31 8.93 14.63
CA LEU A 70 -2.67 7.89 13.81
C LEU A 70 -3.66 6.81 13.48
N TYR A 71 -3.94 6.65 12.20
CA TYR A 71 -4.87 5.67 11.65
C TYR A 71 -4.17 4.76 10.66
N THR A 72 -4.55 3.49 10.64
CA THR A 72 -4.15 2.53 9.61
C THR A 72 -5.37 1.85 9.03
N ILE A 73 -5.40 1.68 7.71
CA ILE A 73 -6.50 1.04 6.99
C ILE A 73 -5.89 -0.15 6.22
N TRP A 74 -6.49 -1.33 6.40
CA TRP A 74 -6.02 -2.59 5.86
C TRP A 74 -7.12 -3.28 5.05
N GLY A 75 -6.77 -3.90 3.94
CA GLY A 75 -7.65 -4.90 3.34
C GLY A 75 -7.60 -6.21 4.15
N ASP A 76 -8.76 -6.82 4.41
CA ASP A 76 -8.84 -8.05 5.21
C ASP A 76 -8.18 -9.26 4.55
N SER A 77 -7.97 -9.18 3.25
CA SER A 77 -7.40 -10.23 2.40
C SER A 77 -6.11 -9.81 1.69
N ASP A 78 -5.41 -8.82 2.24
CA ASP A 78 -4.13 -8.35 1.68
C ASP A 78 -3.09 -9.47 1.72
N SER A 79 -2.69 -9.93 0.54
CA SER A 79 -1.65 -10.95 0.35
C SER A 79 -0.26 -10.36 0.06
N ALA A 80 -0.19 -9.07 -0.32
CA ALA A 80 1.06 -8.37 -0.58
C ALA A 80 1.72 -7.91 0.73
N VAL A 81 0.92 -7.33 1.63
CA VAL A 81 1.37 -6.90 2.96
C VAL A 81 0.47 -7.55 4.02
N VAL A 82 0.75 -8.79 4.34
CA VAL A 82 -0.05 -9.60 5.27
C VAL A 82 0.02 -8.99 6.68
N TYR A 83 -1.09 -8.45 7.17
CA TYR A 83 -1.19 -7.77 8.45
C TYR A 83 -0.58 -8.55 9.62
N ASN A 84 -0.84 -9.84 9.73
CA ASN A 84 -0.36 -10.67 10.83
C ASN A 84 1.18 -10.74 10.92
N ASN A 85 1.89 -10.55 9.80
CA ASN A 85 3.35 -10.52 9.79
C ASN A 85 3.91 -9.24 10.44
N PHE A 86 3.11 -8.18 10.49
CA PHE A 86 3.51 -6.86 10.99
C PHE A 86 2.87 -6.50 12.33
N LYS A 87 1.80 -7.17 12.73
CA LYS A 87 1.00 -6.86 13.93
C LYS A 87 1.85 -6.61 15.17
N ASN A 88 2.80 -7.50 15.46
CA ASN A 88 3.65 -7.37 16.64
C ASN A 88 4.58 -6.15 16.55
N LYS A 89 5.12 -5.87 15.38
CA LYS A 89 5.95 -4.69 15.13
C LYS A 89 5.12 -3.40 15.25
N LEU A 90 3.93 -3.38 14.67
CA LEU A 90 3.00 -2.27 14.77
C LEU A 90 2.60 -1.98 16.22
N ASN A 91 2.29 -3.02 17.00
CA ASN A 91 1.95 -2.87 18.42
C ASN A 91 3.12 -2.31 19.25
N LYS A 92 4.35 -2.60 18.86
CA LYS A 92 5.55 -2.07 19.51
C LYS A 92 5.84 -0.62 19.13
N LEU A 93 5.72 -0.28 17.85
CA LEU A 93 6.13 1.03 17.32
C LEU A 93 5.01 2.07 17.37
N MET A 94 3.78 1.63 17.16
CA MET A 94 2.60 2.51 17.03
C MET A 94 1.42 1.99 17.84
N PRO A 95 1.55 1.82 19.18
CA PRO A 95 0.47 1.26 20.01
C PRO A 95 -0.78 2.15 20.07
N ARG A 96 -0.67 3.45 19.78
CA ARG A 96 -1.80 4.39 19.81
C ARG A 96 -2.60 4.42 18.51
N ARG A 97 -2.15 3.75 17.44
CA ARG A 97 -2.87 3.76 16.18
C ARG A 97 -4.29 3.19 16.33
N ILE A 98 -5.21 3.77 15.62
CA ILE A 98 -6.55 3.22 15.43
C ILE A 98 -6.54 2.45 14.11
N GLU A 99 -6.99 1.20 14.13
CA GLU A 99 -6.96 0.31 12.96
C GLU A 99 -8.35 0.07 12.41
N TYR A 100 -8.46 0.15 11.10
CA TYR A 100 -9.64 -0.23 10.34
C TYR A 100 -9.31 -1.31 9.34
N PHE A 101 -10.24 -2.25 9.18
CA PHE A 101 -10.13 -3.33 8.20
C PHE A 101 -11.30 -3.23 7.23
N ILE A 102 -10.98 -3.24 5.94
CA ILE A 102 -11.97 -3.18 4.87
C ILE A 102 -12.22 -4.58 4.36
N SER A 103 -13.49 -4.96 4.36
CA SER A 103 -13.91 -6.29 3.97
C SER A 103 -13.75 -6.52 2.47
N ASN A 104 -13.45 -7.77 2.12
CA ASN A 104 -13.33 -8.22 0.74
C ASN A 104 -12.30 -7.44 -0.11
N SER A 105 -11.23 -6.98 0.51
CA SER A 105 -10.18 -6.19 -0.14
C SER A 105 -8.81 -6.80 0.04
N GLY A 106 -8.00 -6.69 -1.00
CA GLY A 106 -6.56 -6.97 -0.98
C GLY A 106 -5.74 -5.72 -0.58
N HIS A 107 -4.67 -5.47 -1.34
CA HIS A 107 -3.71 -4.39 -1.06
C HIS A 107 -4.21 -2.99 -1.41
N LEU A 108 -5.26 -2.88 -2.21
CA LEU A 108 -5.81 -1.61 -2.70
C LEU A 108 -7.27 -1.40 -2.22
N PRO A 109 -7.52 -1.36 -0.91
CA PRO A 109 -8.88 -1.31 -0.35
C PRO A 109 -9.68 -0.08 -0.79
N ASN A 110 -9.03 1.05 -1.07
CA ASN A 110 -9.63 2.26 -1.61
C ASN A 110 -10.23 2.07 -3.02
N MET A 111 -9.77 1.07 -3.76
CA MET A 111 -10.28 0.73 -5.08
C MET A 111 -11.25 -0.46 -5.03
N GLU A 112 -10.94 -1.44 -4.19
CA GLU A 112 -11.67 -2.71 -4.15
C GLU A 112 -13.00 -2.60 -3.41
N ASN A 113 -13.05 -1.76 -2.38
CA ASN A 113 -14.27 -1.46 -1.62
C ASN A 113 -14.27 0.03 -1.23
N SER A 114 -14.41 0.89 -2.24
CA SER A 114 -14.36 2.34 -2.07
C SER A 114 -15.44 2.86 -1.13
N VAL A 115 -16.62 2.25 -1.11
CA VAL A 115 -17.73 2.66 -0.26
C VAL A 115 -17.37 2.55 1.23
N GLU A 116 -16.83 1.40 1.65
CA GLU A 116 -16.40 1.19 3.04
C GLU A 116 -15.17 2.03 3.38
N PHE A 117 -14.24 2.18 2.42
CA PHE A 117 -13.07 3.05 2.58
C PHE A 117 -13.47 4.52 2.80
N GLU A 118 -14.37 5.04 1.97
CA GLU A 118 -14.87 6.40 2.07
C GLU A 118 -15.66 6.64 3.36
N ASP A 119 -16.46 5.68 3.81
CA ASP A 119 -17.17 5.77 5.08
C ASP A 119 -16.19 5.90 6.25
N ILE A 120 -15.15 5.06 6.28
CA ILE A 120 -14.11 5.14 7.30
C ILE A 120 -13.40 6.50 7.23
N LEU A 121 -12.96 6.90 6.02
CA LEU A 121 -12.21 8.13 5.84
C LEU A 121 -13.01 9.37 6.26
N TYR A 122 -14.22 9.53 5.72
CA TYR A 122 -15.00 10.76 5.92
C TYR A 122 -15.79 10.76 7.23
N ASN A 123 -16.30 9.61 7.65
CA ASN A 123 -17.21 9.58 8.80
C ASN A 123 -16.55 9.18 10.11
N LYS A 124 -15.36 8.57 10.07
CA LYS A 124 -14.64 8.15 11.29
C LYS A 124 -13.32 8.90 11.48
N ILE A 125 -12.56 9.13 10.40
CA ILE A 125 -11.24 9.78 10.52
C ILE A 125 -11.36 11.31 10.44
N LEU A 126 -12.01 11.83 9.40
CA LEU A 126 -12.07 13.28 9.16
C LEU A 126 -13.12 14.02 10.01
N LYS A 127 -14.15 13.31 10.52
CA LYS A 127 -15.14 13.93 11.41
C LYS A 127 -14.69 14.05 12.85
N GLU A 128 -13.76 13.22 13.29
CA GLU A 128 -13.23 13.22 14.66
C GLU A 128 -12.17 14.31 14.88
N ASN A 129 -11.81 15.05 13.84
CA ASN A 129 -10.93 16.19 13.85
C ASN A 129 -11.74 17.46 13.53
#